data_a317971b2d7f0773d6629ae6dde7f3cb
#
_entry.id   a317971b2d7f0773d6629ae6dde7f3cb
#
_cell.length_a   1.000
_cell.length_b   1.000
_cell.length_c   1.000
_cell.angle_alpha   90.00
_cell.angle_beta   90.00
_cell.angle_gamma   90.00
#
_symmetry.space_group_name_H-M   'P 1'
#
loop_
_entity.id
_entity.type
_entity.pdbx_description
1 polymer ?
#
loop_
_entity_poly.entity_id
_entity_poly.type
_entity_poly.pdbx_seq_one_letter_code
_entity_poly.pdbx_strand_id
1 'polypeptide(L)'
;IKTSTFFVLLQGIKSAATNKSEKAFHYAVPKNAFRKAAIITAIGAAIVLTGTYIMLVLQPELSFIDVFFEVTSAFSTSGLSTGITQQLGMGAKLLSIIIMYAGRLGPLTIVTVWYFSKGERVSYPEGNISVG
;
A
#
# COMPACT_ATOMS: atom_id res chain seq x y z
N ILE A 1 -4.18 4.39 1.43
CA ILE A 1 -2.96 5.17 1.73
C ILE A 1 -3.38 6.42 2.50
N LYS A 2 -2.80 6.65 3.69
CA LYS A 2 -3.12 7.83 4.51
C LYS A 2 -2.41 9.07 3.96
N THR A 3 -2.99 10.25 4.16
CA THR A 3 -2.41 11.54 3.78
C THR A 3 -1.00 11.74 4.34
N SER A 4 -0.74 11.23 5.55
CA SER A 4 0.59 11.23 6.18
C SER A 4 1.64 10.45 5.38
N THR A 5 1.26 9.31 4.77
CA THR A 5 2.16 8.50 3.93
C THR A 5 2.55 9.27 2.68
N PHE A 6 1.59 9.95 2.03
CA PHE A 6 1.84 10.78 0.86
C PHE A 6 2.76 11.97 1.19
N PHE A 7 2.51 12.63 2.33
CA PHE A 7 3.35 13.74 2.80
C PHE A 7 4.79 13.29 3.05
N VAL A 8 4.99 12.17 3.74
CA VAL A 8 6.33 11.61 4.03
C VAL A 8 7.06 11.24 2.74
N LEU A 9 6.36 10.69 1.74
CA LEU A 9 6.94 10.37 0.43
C LEU A 9 7.40 11.63 -0.31
N LEU A 10 6.54 12.66 -0.40
CA LEU A 10 6.91 13.93 -1.05
C LEU A 10 8.12 14.59 -0.37
N GLN A 11 8.13 14.56 0.96
CA GLN A 11 9.25 15.12 1.73
C GLN A 11 10.54 14.33 1.51
N GLY A 12 10.46 12.99 1.46
CA GLY A 12 11.61 12.14 1.20
C GLY A 12 12.16 12.31 -0.22
N ILE A 13 11.29 12.42 -1.23
CA ILE A 13 11.70 12.71 -2.62
C ILE A 13 12.38 14.08 -2.69
N LYS A 14 11.81 15.10 -2.05
CA LYS A 14 12.40 16.44 -2.00
C LYS A 14 13.74 16.45 -1.29
N SER A 15 13.88 15.71 -0.19
CA SER A 15 15.13 15.55 0.55
C SER A 15 16.21 14.85 -0.29
N ALA A 16 15.84 13.77 -0.97
CA ALA A 16 16.73 13.04 -1.87
C ALA A 16 17.21 13.92 -3.04
N ALA A 17 16.32 14.74 -3.60
CA ALA A 17 16.66 15.65 -4.70
C ALA A 17 17.53 16.84 -4.25
N THR A 18 17.41 17.28 -2.99
CA THR A 18 18.08 18.51 -2.50
C THR A 18 19.30 18.21 -1.64
N ASN A 19 19.58 16.95 -1.35
CA ASN A 19 20.71 16.49 -0.49
C ASN A 19 20.77 17.17 0.90
N LYS A 20 19.60 17.61 1.41
CA LYS A 20 19.47 18.23 2.73
C LYS A 20 18.76 17.27 3.68
N SER A 21 19.13 17.32 4.97
CA SER A 21 18.51 16.48 6.01
C SER A 21 16.99 16.65 6.06
N GLU A 22 16.29 15.55 6.20
CA GLU A 22 14.82 15.47 6.27
C GLU A 22 14.31 16.24 7.49
N LYS A 23 13.88 17.48 7.28
CA LYS A 23 13.24 18.31 8.29
C LYS A 23 11.81 18.63 7.85
N ALA A 24 10.82 18.16 8.59
CA ALA A 24 9.44 18.57 8.45
C ALA A 24 9.04 19.33 9.72
N PHE A 25 8.68 20.62 9.60
CA PHE A 25 8.16 21.45 10.71
C PHE A 25 8.96 21.34 12.02
N HIS A 26 10.27 21.50 12.03
CA HIS A 26 11.18 21.38 13.20
C HIS A 26 11.43 19.94 13.72
N TYR A 27 10.87 18.90 13.12
CA TYR A 27 11.14 17.50 13.47
C TYR A 27 11.86 16.79 12.34
N ALA A 28 12.91 16.04 12.65
CA ALA A 28 13.57 15.14 11.71
C ALA A 28 12.64 13.94 11.43
N VAL A 29 12.29 13.72 10.16
CA VAL A 29 11.54 12.51 9.77
C VAL A 29 12.49 11.32 9.86
N PRO A 30 12.21 10.29 10.68
CA PRO A 30 13.12 9.15 10.81
C PRO A 30 13.19 8.41 9.46
N LYS A 31 14.40 8.06 9.03
CA LYS A 31 14.65 7.31 7.76
C LYS A 31 13.77 6.06 7.63
N ASN A 32 13.44 5.44 8.77
CA ASN A 32 12.53 4.29 8.82
C ASN A 32 11.09 4.61 8.42
N ALA A 33 10.60 5.83 8.66
CA ALA A 33 9.25 6.24 8.27
C ALA A 33 9.14 6.39 6.75
N PHE A 34 10.15 6.99 6.10
CA PHE A 34 10.21 7.08 4.65
C PHE A 34 10.27 5.69 3.99
N ARG A 35 11.13 4.81 4.48
CA ARG A 35 11.23 3.43 3.97
C ARG A 35 9.91 2.67 4.11
N LYS A 36 9.23 2.78 5.25
CA LYS A 36 7.90 2.19 5.45
C LYS A 36 6.86 2.77 4.49
N ALA A 37 6.83 4.09 4.33
CA ALA A 37 5.91 4.76 3.39
C ALA A 37 6.14 4.31 1.95
N ALA A 38 7.39 4.22 1.50
CA ALA A 38 7.76 3.75 0.17
C ALA A 38 7.31 2.30 -0.07
N ILE A 39 7.54 1.40 0.89
CA ILE A 39 7.11 -0.01 0.80
C ILE A 39 5.58 -0.10 0.71
N ILE A 40 4.84 0.63 1.55
CA ILE A 40 3.37 0.63 1.55
C ILE A 40 2.84 1.09 0.19
N THR A 41 3.42 2.15 -0.37
CA THR A 41 2.98 2.69 -1.66
C THR A 41 3.33 1.74 -2.82
N ALA A 42 4.52 1.15 -2.81
CA ALA A 42 4.93 0.19 -3.82
C ALA A 42 4.00 -1.05 -3.84
N ILE A 43 3.67 -1.58 -2.66
CA ILE A 43 2.76 -2.73 -2.54
C ILE A 43 1.34 -2.34 -2.99
N GLY A 44 0.85 -1.15 -2.58
CA GLY A 44 -0.44 -0.66 -3.03
C GLY A 44 -0.52 -0.52 -4.55
N ALA A 45 0.51 0.07 -5.17
CA ALA A 45 0.61 0.18 -6.62
C ALA A 45 0.66 -1.19 -7.30
N ALA A 46 1.43 -2.13 -6.76
CA ALA A 46 1.49 -3.50 -7.28
C ALA A 46 0.12 -4.20 -7.25
N ILE A 47 -0.64 -4.07 -6.16
CA ILE A 47 -1.99 -4.63 -6.03
C ILE A 47 -2.92 -4.03 -7.09
N VAL A 48 -2.90 -2.71 -7.27
CA VAL A 48 -3.75 -2.02 -8.26
C VAL A 48 -3.39 -2.45 -9.68
N LEU A 49 -2.11 -2.47 -10.04
CA LEU A 49 -1.66 -2.86 -11.38
C LEU A 49 -1.99 -4.33 -11.68
N THR A 50 -1.72 -5.23 -10.74
CA THR A 50 -2.05 -6.66 -10.88
C THR A 50 -3.55 -6.87 -10.98
N GLY A 51 -4.33 -6.19 -10.13
CA GLY A 51 -5.80 -6.25 -10.17
C GLY A 51 -6.36 -5.75 -11.51
N THR A 52 -5.83 -4.64 -12.02
CA THR A 52 -6.21 -4.10 -13.34
C THR A 52 -5.89 -5.10 -14.45
N TYR A 53 -4.69 -5.69 -14.43
CA TYR A 53 -4.30 -6.70 -15.41
C TYR A 53 -5.23 -7.91 -15.39
N ILE A 54 -5.49 -8.50 -14.23
CA ILE A 54 -6.39 -9.65 -14.10
C ILE A 54 -7.81 -9.30 -14.56
N MET A 55 -8.31 -8.10 -14.21
CA MET A 55 -9.65 -7.67 -14.62
C MET A 55 -9.77 -7.50 -16.14
N LEU A 56 -8.73 -6.98 -16.81
CA LEU A 56 -8.69 -6.88 -18.27
C LEU A 56 -8.64 -8.24 -18.96
N VAL A 57 -7.95 -9.21 -18.36
CA VAL A 57 -7.92 -10.59 -18.87
C VAL A 57 -9.30 -11.25 -18.75
N LEU A 58 -10.02 -10.99 -17.65
CA LEU A 58 -11.37 -11.51 -17.43
C LEU A 58 -12.42 -10.82 -18.32
N GLN A 59 -12.19 -9.58 -18.71
CA GLN A 59 -13.13 -8.76 -19.50
C GLN A 59 -12.39 -7.88 -20.51
N PRO A 60 -11.96 -8.45 -21.64
CA PRO A 60 -11.17 -7.74 -22.65
C PRO A 60 -11.98 -6.66 -23.41
N GLU A 61 -13.30 -6.66 -23.29
CA GLU A 61 -14.18 -5.69 -23.94
C GLU A 61 -14.19 -4.31 -23.25
N LEU A 62 -13.70 -4.23 -22.00
CA LEU A 62 -13.72 -2.99 -21.23
C LEU A 62 -12.51 -2.12 -21.52
N SER A 63 -12.72 -0.80 -21.49
CA SER A 63 -11.62 0.16 -21.63
C SER A 63 -10.63 0.04 -20.47
N PHE A 64 -9.34 0.12 -20.77
CA PHE A 64 -8.28 0.13 -19.75
C PHE A 64 -8.51 1.21 -18.68
N ILE A 65 -8.92 2.41 -19.10
CA ILE A 65 -9.12 3.55 -18.20
C ILE A 65 -10.24 3.27 -17.20
N ASP A 66 -11.36 2.72 -17.69
CA ASP A 66 -12.50 2.40 -16.83
C ASP A 66 -12.16 1.30 -15.82
N VAL A 67 -11.48 0.25 -16.28
CA VAL A 67 -11.03 -0.84 -15.40
C VAL A 67 -10.02 -0.34 -14.36
N PHE A 68 -9.05 0.47 -14.77
CA PHE A 68 -8.06 1.04 -13.87
C PHE A 68 -8.70 1.95 -12.83
N PHE A 69 -9.68 2.76 -13.24
CA PHE A 69 -10.44 3.61 -12.31
C PHE A 69 -11.23 2.78 -11.30
N GLU A 70 -11.94 1.75 -11.76
CA GLU A 70 -12.74 0.86 -10.92
C GLU A 70 -11.88 0.12 -9.89
N VAL A 71 -10.74 -0.45 -10.32
CA VAL A 71 -9.79 -1.13 -9.44
C VAL A 71 -9.18 -0.18 -8.42
N THR A 72 -8.81 1.03 -8.84
CA THR A 72 -8.26 2.06 -7.94
C THR A 72 -9.31 2.50 -6.92
N SER A 73 -10.55 2.68 -7.36
CA SER A 73 -11.70 2.99 -6.50
C SER A 73 -11.98 1.87 -5.50
N ALA A 74 -11.94 0.61 -5.94
CA ALA A 74 -12.10 -0.55 -5.09
C ALA A 74 -11.00 -0.62 -4.03
N PHE A 75 -9.73 -0.46 -4.42
CA PHE A 75 -8.60 -0.46 -3.50
C PHE A 75 -8.64 0.69 -2.48
N SER A 76 -9.03 1.89 -2.92
CA SER A 76 -9.18 3.05 -2.03
C SER A 76 -10.45 3.02 -1.19
N THR A 77 -11.34 2.05 -1.44
CA THR A 77 -12.68 1.96 -0.80
C THR A 77 -13.49 3.26 -0.90
N SER A 78 -13.32 4.02 -2.00
CA SER A 78 -13.99 5.30 -2.21
C SER A 78 -15.44 5.15 -2.70
N GLY A 79 -15.77 4.02 -3.33
CA GLY A 79 -17.11 3.75 -3.84
C GLY A 79 -17.45 4.50 -5.13
N LEU A 80 -16.46 5.11 -5.78
CA LEU A 80 -16.64 5.76 -7.08
C LEU A 80 -16.65 4.72 -8.19
N SER A 81 -17.53 4.88 -9.18
CA SER A 81 -17.60 4.00 -10.35
C SER A 81 -17.87 4.79 -11.60
N THR A 82 -17.31 4.34 -12.73
CA THR A 82 -17.63 4.85 -14.07
C THR A 82 -18.95 4.27 -14.61
N GLY A 83 -19.63 3.41 -13.85
CA GLY A 83 -20.87 2.73 -14.24
C GLY A 83 -20.66 1.33 -14.81
N ILE A 84 -19.41 0.89 -14.99
CA ILE A 84 -19.11 -0.44 -15.51
C ILE A 84 -19.37 -1.57 -14.51
N THR A 85 -19.55 -1.25 -13.23
CA THR A 85 -19.78 -2.25 -12.16
C THR A 85 -20.94 -3.19 -12.46
N GLN A 86 -21.99 -2.71 -13.14
CA GLN A 86 -23.15 -3.53 -13.50
C GLN A 86 -22.81 -4.53 -14.63
N GLN A 87 -21.88 -4.17 -15.51
CA GLN A 87 -21.44 -4.98 -16.64
C GLN A 87 -20.37 -6.01 -16.27
N LEU A 88 -19.79 -5.88 -15.05
CA LEU A 88 -18.78 -6.81 -14.56
C LEU A 88 -19.35 -8.22 -14.40
N GLY A 89 -18.66 -9.20 -14.99
CA GLY A 89 -18.94 -10.61 -14.78
C GLY A 89 -18.68 -11.06 -13.33
N MET A 90 -19.15 -12.26 -12.97
CA MET A 90 -19.02 -12.81 -11.63
C MET A 90 -17.56 -12.83 -11.14
N GLY A 91 -16.60 -13.24 -12.00
CA GLY A 91 -15.18 -13.29 -11.66
C GLY A 91 -14.59 -11.91 -11.37
N ALA A 92 -14.95 -10.90 -12.17
CA ALA A 92 -14.50 -9.51 -11.96
C ALA A 92 -15.09 -8.90 -10.67
N LYS A 93 -16.33 -9.23 -10.33
CA LYS A 93 -16.95 -8.82 -9.06
C LYS A 93 -16.25 -9.44 -7.86
N LEU A 94 -15.92 -10.73 -7.90
CA LEU A 94 -15.16 -11.40 -6.83
C LEU A 94 -13.77 -10.79 -6.68
N LEU A 95 -13.08 -10.50 -7.78
CA LEU A 95 -11.79 -9.83 -7.75
C LEU A 95 -11.90 -8.45 -7.09
N SER A 96 -12.92 -7.67 -7.42
CA SER A 96 -13.15 -6.35 -6.81
C SER A 96 -13.35 -6.46 -5.29
N ILE A 97 -14.09 -7.47 -4.80
CA ILE A 97 -14.28 -7.72 -3.37
C ILE A 97 -12.94 -8.01 -2.69
N ILE A 98 -12.08 -8.84 -3.29
CA ILE A 98 -10.75 -9.15 -2.76
C ILE A 98 -9.89 -7.89 -2.69
N ILE A 99 -9.91 -7.07 -3.73
CA ILE A 99 -9.16 -5.80 -3.78
C ILE A 99 -9.67 -4.82 -2.73
N MET A 100 -10.98 -4.69 -2.56
CA MET A 100 -11.58 -3.87 -1.50
C MET A 100 -11.15 -4.32 -0.11
N TYR A 101 -11.13 -5.62 0.13
CA TYR A 101 -10.69 -6.19 1.40
C TYR A 101 -9.19 -5.91 1.66
N ALA A 102 -8.35 -6.12 0.63
CA ALA A 102 -6.92 -5.80 0.70
C ALA A 102 -6.65 -4.31 0.98
N GLY A 103 -7.42 -3.42 0.32
CA GLY A 103 -7.35 -1.98 0.56
C GLY A 103 -7.76 -1.57 1.98
N ARG A 104 -8.77 -2.25 2.53
CA ARG A 104 -9.28 -1.99 3.89
C ARG A 104 -8.31 -2.43 4.98
N LEU A 105 -7.71 -3.61 4.87
CA LEU A 105 -6.69 -4.11 5.81
C LEU A 105 -5.43 -3.24 5.80
N GLY A 106 -5.16 -2.61 4.67
CA GLY A 106 -3.94 -1.84 4.44
C GLY A 106 -2.75 -2.74 4.05
N PRO A 107 -1.97 -2.31 3.08
CA PRO A 107 -0.87 -3.11 2.54
C PRO A 107 0.21 -3.44 3.59
N LEU A 108 0.38 -2.59 4.61
CA LEU A 108 1.32 -2.86 5.70
C LEU A 108 0.88 -4.06 6.56
N THR A 109 -0.42 -4.17 6.84
CA THR A 109 -0.95 -5.29 7.65
C THR A 109 -0.76 -6.62 6.93
N ILE A 110 -0.98 -6.66 5.61
CA ILE A 110 -0.76 -7.87 4.79
C ILE A 110 0.70 -8.31 4.87
N VAL A 111 1.63 -7.36 4.72
CA VAL A 111 3.08 -7.65 4.83
C VAL A 111 3.47 -8.09 6.24
N THR A 112 2.90 -7.45 7.25
CA THR A 112 3.20 -7.78 8.65
C THR A 112 2.73 -9.19 9.00
N VAL A 113 1.52 -9.57 8.61
CA VAL A 113 1.00 -10.95 8.82
C VAL A 113 1.89 -11.97 8.12
N TRP A 114 2.35 -11.68 6.90
CA TRP A 114 3.23 -12.59 6.15
C TRP A 114 4.64 -12.68 6.74
N TYR A 115 5.14 -11.59 7.31
CA TYR A 115 6.46 -11.53 7.95
C TYR A 115 6.46 -12.21 9.32
N PHE A 116 5.41 -12.04 10.14
CA PHE A 116 5.26 -12.69 11.44
C PHE A 116 5.00 -14.21 11.34
N SER A 117 4.51 -14.69 10.21
CA SER A 117 4.42 -16.13 9.95
C SER A 117 5.81 -16.81 9.85
N LYS A 118 6.87 -16.01 9.74
CA LYS A 118 8.26 -16.48 9.71
C LYS A 118 8.94 -16.15 11.06
N GLY A 119 8.46 -16.81 12.13
CA GLY A 119 9.02 -16.88 13.48
C GLY A 119 10.03 -15.80 13.87
N GLU A 120 9.57 -14.73 14.53
CA GLU A 120 10.48 -13.88 15.30
C GLU A 120 11.11 -14.69 16.42
N ARG A 121 12.43 -14.85 16.37
CA ARG A 121 13.19 -15.14 17.58
C ARG A 121 13.04 -13.94 18.51
N VAL A 122 12.33 -14.13 19.61
CA VAL A 122 12.22 -13.14 20.68
C VAL A 122 13.64 -12.81 21.13
N SER A 123 14.13 -11.62 20.78
CA SER A 123 15.37 -11.08 21.32
C SER A 123 15.05 -10.57 22.72
N TYR A 124 15.52 -11.28 23.74
CA TYR A 124 15.45 -10.79 25.10
C TYR A 124 16.36 -9.57 25.23
N PRO A 125 15.92 -8.49 25.92
CA PRO A 125 16.80 -7.37 26.23
C PRO A 125 17.97 -7.88 27.08
N GLU A 126 19.19 -7.56 26.66
CA GLU A 126 20.40 -7.85 27.46
C GLU A 126 20.33 -7.06 28.76
N GLY A 127 20.06 -7.75 29.84
CA GLY A 127 20.17 -7.20 31.20
C GLY A 127 21.64 -7.03 31.57
N ASN A 128 22.10 -5.81 31.74
CA ASN A 128 23.40 -5.55 32.33
C ASN A 128 23.40 -6.05 33.79
N ILE A 129 23.97 -7.24 34.01
CA ILE A 129 24.26 -7.74 35.34
C ILE A 129 25.61 -7.13 35.73
N SER A 130 25.58 -6.15 36.63
CA SER A 130 26.79 -5.63 37.28
C SER A 130 27.33 -6.71 38.23
N VAL A 131 28.42 -7.38 37.81
CA VAL A 131 29.18 -8.26 38.70
C VAL A 131 30.19 -7.37 39.42
N GLY A 132 29.92 -7.14 40.69
CA GLY A 132 30.81 -6.39 41.58
C GLY A 132 32.08 -7.14 41.94
#